data_a0d63e9dcc20c31b6bc99121f757852d
#
_entry.id   a0d63e9dcc20c31b6bc99121f757852d
#
_cell.length_a   1.000
_cell.length_b   1.000
_cell.length_c   1.000
_cell.angle_alpha   90.00
_cell.angle_beta   90.00
_cell.angle_gamma   90.00
#
_symmetry.space_group_name_H-M   'P 1'
#
loop_
_entity.id
_entity.type
_entity.pdbx_description
1 polymer ?
#
loop_
_entity_poly.entity_id
_entity_poly.type
_entity_poly.pdbx_seq_one_letter_code
_entity_poly.pdbx_strand_id
1 'polypeptide(L)'
;VLNDNAPKPPSSIYDLEVPILGICYGQQIMMQMLGGSVISGSGTSEFGKSYVKLNTKSKNIKLLEGLFLKEGKEEVWMSHGDHVATIPKDFEVYGVSENAPFAIIGNEKKHFYGVQFHPEVFHTLNGKVLIKNFLKLSNFSFNWSMQSYLQQSVEEIKIKVGNKKVICALSGGVDSS
;
A
#
# COMPACT_ATOMS: atom_id res chain seq x y z
N VAL A 1 8.76 -9.40 9.63
CA VAL A 1 9.38 -8.24 10.31
C VAL A 1 10.22 -8.67 11.49
N LEU A 2 9.80 -9.71 12.22
CA LEU A 2 10.43 -10.19 13.46
C LEU A 2 11.72 -10.97 13.26
N ASN A 3 12.03 -11.41 12.05
CA ASN A 3 13.28 -12.11 11.74
C ASN A 3 14.43 -11.10 11.59
N ASP A 4 15.60 -11.40 12.13
CA ASP A 4 16.80 -10.55 12.05
C ASP A 4 17.23 -10.25 10.61
N ASN A 5 17.00 -11.19 9.69
CA ASN A 5 17.29 -11.06 8.26
C ASN A 5 16.09 -10.50 7.45
N ALA A 6 15.03 -10.04 8.11
CA ALA A 6 13.88 -9.47 7.41
C ALA A 6 14.31 -8.22 6.61
N PRO A 7 13.91 -8.09 5.33
CA PRO A 7 14.29 -6.95 4.52
C PRO A 7 13.75 -5.65 5.11
N LYS A 8 14.62 -4.64 5.23
CA LYS A 8 14.30 -3.32 5.77
C LYS A 8 14.67 -2.25 4.75
N PRO A 9 13.82 -1.24 4.54
CA PRO A 9 14.22 -0.08 3.76
C PRO A 9 15.28 0.73 4.53
N PRO A 10 16.10 1.55 3.85
CA PRO A 10 16.96 2.50 4.52
C PRO A 10 16.10 3.48 5.34
N SER A 11 16.53 3.80 6.57
CA SER A 11 15.79 4.70 7.46
C SER A 11 15.55 6.09 6.87
N SER A 12 16.46 6.53 6.00
CA SER A 12 16.36 7.81 5.28
C SER A 12 15.09 7.95 4.41
N ILE A 13 14.37 6.87 4.10
CA ILE A 13 13.10 6.97 3.36
C ILE A 13 12.06 7.80 4.14
N TYR A 14 12.12 7.77 5.47
CA TYR A 14 11.19 8.51 6.33
C TYR A 14 11.58 9.99 6.51
N ASP A 15 12.75 10.39 6.02
CA ASP A 15 13.27 11.76 6.05
C ASP A 15 13.07 12.49 4.71
N LEU A 16 12.52 11.82 3.69
CA LEU A 16 12.35 12.38 2.34
C LEU A 16 11.21 13.39 2.21
N GLU A 17 10.42 13.59 3.27
CA GLU A 17 9.24 14.49 3.27
C GLU A 17 8.22 14.17 2.16
N VAL A 18 8.15 12.92 1.73
CA VAL A 18 7.16 12.44 0.75
C VAL A 18 6.09 11.60 1.43
N PRO A 19 4.85 11.61 0.93
CA PRO A 19 3.80 10.72 1.43
C PRO A 19 4.20 9.25 1.31
N ILE A 20 3.92 8.46 2.36
CA ILE A 20 4.23 7.02 2.41
C ILE A 20 2.98 6.22 2.73
N LEU A 21 2.70 5.18 1.96
CA LEU A 21 1.68 4.17 2.26
C LEU A 21 2.35 2.81 2.48
N GLY A 22 2.36 2.35 3.72
CA GLY A 22 2.78 0.99 4.09
C GLY A 22 1.62 0.00 3.96
N ILE A 23 1.78 -1.03 3.12
CA ILE A 23 0.79 -2.09 2.93
C ILE A 23 1.31 -3.36 3.60
N CYS A 24 0.52 -3.98 4.48
CA CYS A 24 0.81 -5.22 5.20
C CYS A 24 2.21 -5.18 5.86
N TYR A 25 3.19 -5.87 5.30
CA TYR A 25 4.59 -5.84 5.74
C TYR A 25 5.14 -4.41 5.78
N GLY A 26 4.78 -3.56 4.81
CA GLY A 26 5.20 -2.15 4.75
C GLY A 26 4.69 -1.34 5.95
N GLN A 27 3.46 -1.58 6.42
CA GLN A 27 2.94 -0.97 7.65
C GLN A 27 3.76 -1.44 8.86
N GLN A 28 3.97 -2.74 8.99
CA GLN A 28 4.67 -3.34 10.12
C GLN A 28 6.10 -2.82 10.24
N ILE A 29 6.85 -2.82 9.13
CA ILE A 29 8.24 -2.33 9.14
C ILE A 29 8.32 -0.82 9.40
N MET A 30 7.39 -0.03 8.86
CA MET A 30 7.29 1.40 9.13
C MET A 30 7.06 1.66 10.62
N MET A 31 6.12 0.95 11.25
CA MET A 31 5.87 1.11 12.68
C MET A 31 7.08 0.72 13.52
N GLN A 32 7.73 -0.40 13.22
CA GLN A 32 8.92 -0.84 13.94
C GLN A 32 10.07 0.19 13.82
N MET A 33 10.30 0.72 12.62
CA MET A 33 11.39 1.70 12.38
C MET A 33 11.12 3.08 12.98
N LEU A 34 9.85 3.45 13.17
CA LEU A 34 9.46 4.73 13.76
C LEU A 34 9.22 4.67 15.28
N GLY A 35 9.52 3.53 15.94
CA GLY A 35 9.48 3.39 17.40
C GLY A 35 8.21 2.74 17.94
N GLY A 36 7.37 2.17 17.09
CA GLY A 36 6.32 1.23 17.46
C GLY A 36 6.86 -0.19 17.64
N SER A 37 5.95 -1.15 17.76
CA SER A 37 6.31 -2.58 17.88
C SER A 37 5.39 -3.47 17.08
N VAL A 38 5.93 -4.62 16.67
CA VAL A 38 5.23 -5.71 15.97
C VAL A 38 5.38 -6.97 16.81
N ILE A 39 4.32 -7.75 16.89
CA ILE A 39 4.32 -9.04 17.59
C ILE A 39 3.85 -10.15 16.67
N SER A 40 4.26 -11.37 17.00
CA SER A 40 3.74 -12.56 16.32
C SER A 40 2.28 -12.79 16.64
N GLY A 41 1.50 -13.01 15.59
CA GLY A 41 0.06 -13.22 15.68
C GLY A 41 -0.33 -14.66 16.06
N SER A 42 0.35 -15.28 17.03
CA SER A 42 0.00 -16.60 17.53
C SER A 42 -1.46 -16.63 18.01
N GLY A 43 -2.34 -17.22 17.21
CA GLY A 43 -3.79 -17.27 17.49
C GLY A 43 -4.60 -16.04 17.05
N THR A 44 -3.98 -15.00 16.49
CA THR A 44 -4.64 -13.77 16.00
C THR A 44 -4.33 -13.47 14.53
N SER A 45 -3.82 -14.45 13.80
CA SER A 45 -3.56 -14.33 12.36
C SER A 45 -4.87 -14.19 11.57
N GLU A 46 -4.86 -13.33 10.54
CA GLU A 46 -6.00 -13.16 9.63
C GLU A 46 -5.58 -13.51 8.20
N PHE A 47 -6.30 -14.47 7.60
CA PHE A 47 -6.10 -14.91 6.22
C PHE A 47 -7.44 -14.95 5.49
N GLY A 48 -7.50 -14.30 4.32
CA GLY A 48 -8.68 -14.24 3.50
C GLY A 48 -9.57 -13.04 3.81
N LYS A 49 -10.86 -13.20 3.63
CA LYS A 49 -11.87 -12.16 3.82
C LYS A 49 -12.01 -11.75 5.29
N SER A 50 -11.92 -10.45 5.54
CA SER A 50 -12.11 -9.86 6.87
C SER A 50 -12.85 -8.52 6.75
N TYR A 51 -13.20 -7.92 7.89
CA TYR A 51 -13.91 -6.65 7.95
C TYR A 51 -13.15 -5.64 8.82
N VAL A 52 -12.84 -4.50 8.22
CA VAL A 52 -12.31 -3.35 8.96
C VAL A 52 -13.45 -2.42 9.33
N LYS A 53 -13.50 -2.01 10.60
CA LYS A 53 -14.42 -1.01 11.12
C LYS A 53 -13.73 0.33 11.23
N LEU A 54 -14.39 1.38 10.75
CA LEU A 54 -13.92 2.75 10.88
C LEU A 54 -13.94 3.19 12.35
N ASN A 55 -12.86 3.78 12.81
CA ASN A 55 -12.85 4.52 14.06
C ASN A 55 -13.67 5.81 13.88
N THR A 56 -14.67 6.01 14.73
CA THR A 56 -15.61 7.15 14.64
C THR A 56 -14.94 8.53 14.69
N LYS A 57 -13.77 8.63 15.31
CA LYS A 57 -12.97 9.86 15.36
C LYS A 57 -12.32 10.21 14.02
N SER A 58 -12.25 9.25 13.09
CA SER A 58 -11.49 9.36 11.82
C SER A 58 -12.38 9.65 10.59
N LYS A 59 -13.59 10.17 10.78
CA LYS A 59 -14.57 10.39 9.69
C LYS A 59 -14.11 11.36 8.60
N ASN A 60 -13.20 12.27 8.91
CA ASN A 60 -12.75 13.34 8.00
C ASN A 60 -11.37 13.10 7.40
N ILE A 61 -10.83 11.88 7.48
CA ILE A 61 -9.53 11.54 6.92
C ILE A 61 -9.67 11.39 5.41
N LYS A 62 -8.96 12.21 4.63
CA LYS A 62 -9.01 12.23 3.16
C LYS A 62 -8.64 10.89 2.54
N LEU A 63 -7.70 10.15 3.15
CA LEU A 63 -7.34 8.81 2.70
C LEU A 63 -8.55 7.88 2.65
N LEU A 64 -9.49 8.03 3.58
CA LEU A 64 -10.63 7.12 3.78
C LEU A 64 -11.92 7.59 3.07
N GLU A 65 -11.86 8.70 2.37
CA GLU A 65 -13.02 9.25 1.67
C GLU A 65 -13.58 8.24 0.64
N GLY A 66 -14.85 7.87 0.80
CA GLY A 66 -15.51 6.89 -0.08
C GLY A 66 -15.08 5.43 0.11
N LEU A 67 -14.22 5.11 1.09
CA LEU A 67 -13.82 3.74 1.39
C LEU A 67 -14.94 2.99 2.14
N PHE A 68 -15.45 3.57 3.21
CA PHE A 68 -16.48 2.95 4.06
C PHE A 68 -17.88 3.34 3.58
N LEU A 69 -18.44 2.56 2.65
CA LEU A 69 -19.74 2.87 2.02
C LEU A 69 -20.94 2.36 2.84
N LYS A 70 -20.76 1.34 3.69
CA LYS A 70 -21.84 0.70 4.45
C LYS A 70 -21.52 0.62 5.94
N GLU A 71 -22.35 1.20 6.78
CA GLU A 71 -22.33 1.05 8.23
C GLU A 71 -20.95 1.21 8.91
N GLY A 72 -20.02 1.93 8.30
CA GLY A 72 -18.66 2.12 8.81
C GLY A 72 -17.81 0.84 8.80
N LYS A 73 -18.16 -0.15 7.95
CA LYS A 73 -17.39 -1.37 7.72
C LYS A 73 -16.99 -1.49 6.27
N GLU A 74 -15.79 -2.00 6.03
CA GLU A 74 -15.25 -2.31 4.71
C GLU A 74 -14.77 -3.76 4.64
N GLU A 75 -15.13 -4.46 3.57
CA GLU A 75 -14.66 -5.81 3.29
C GLU A 75 -13.27 -5.75 2.66
N VAL A 76 -12.30 -6.42 3.29
CA VAL A 76 -10.90 -6.38 2.91
C VAL A 76 -10.31 -7.79 2.86
N TRP A 77 -9.18 -7.92 2.17
CA TRP A 77 -8.39 -9.15 2.16
C TRP A 77 -7.19 -9.04 3.08
N MET A 78 -7.16 -9.90 4.08
CA MET A 78 -6.06 -10.03 5.04
C MET A 78 -5.15 -11.19 4.65
N SER A 79 -3.86 -11.04 4.90
CA SER A 79 -2.86 -12.09 4.73
C SER A 79 -1.67 -11.82 5.65
N HIS A 80 -1.87 -12.01 6.97
CA HIS A 80 -0.82 -11.72 7.93
C HIS A 80 -0.83 -12.70 9.12
N GLY A 81 0.38 -13.09 9.55
CA GLY A 81 0.62 -13.78 10.81
C GLY A 81 1.03 -12.82 11.93
N ASP A 82 1.86 -11.82 11.57
CA ASP A 82 2.30 -10.79 12.51
C ASP A 82 1.41 -9.55 12.40
N HIS A 83 1.34 -8.74 13.45
CA HIS A 83 0.61 -7.48 13.44
C HIS A 83 1.28 -6.43 14.34
N VAL A 84 0.94 -5.16 14.10
CA VAL A 84 1.38 -4.04 14.91
C VAL A 84 0.74 -4.13 16.30
N ALA A 85 1.58 -4.04 17.35
CA ALA A 85 1.15 -4.07 18.74
C ALA A 85 1.13 -2.67 19.38
N THR A 86 2.04 -1.79 18.96
CA THR A 86 2.07 -0.38 19.39
C THR A 86 2.42 0.52 18.22
N ILE A 87 1.87 1.73 18.23
CA ILE A 87 2.17 2.77 17.25
C ILE A 87 2.89 3.94 17.90
N PRO A 88 3.71 4.72 17.17
CA PRO A 88 4.31 5.96 17.66
C PRO A 88 3.24 6.97 18.10
N LYS A 89 3.58 7.86 19.03
CA LYS A 89 2.63 8.83 19.65
C LYS A 89 1.97 9.80 18.66
N ASP A 90 2.61 10.04 17.53
CA ASP A 90 2.17 10.95 16.46
C ASP A 90 1.32 10.24 15.39
N PHE A 91 1.04 8.94 15.56
CA PHE A 91 0.11 8.18 14.73
C PHE A 91 -1.26 8.03 15.40
N GLU A 92 -2.29 7.96 14.58
CA GLU A 92 -3.67 7.73 14.99
C GLU A 92 -4.23 6.45 14.36
N VAL A 93 -5.18 5.82 15.06
CA VAL A 93 -5.90 4.63 14.56
C VAL A 93 -7.14 5.08 13.82
N TYR A 94 -7.22 4.74 12.55
CA TYR A 94 -8.34 5.07 11.67
C TYR A 94 -9.31 3.92 11.47
N GLY A 95 -8.83 2.68 11.54
CA GLY A 95 -9.65 1.49 11.39
C GLY A 95 -9.08 0.30 12.14
N VAL A 96 -9.98 -0.60 12.55
CA VAL A 96 -9.66 -1.81 13.32
C VAL A 96 -10.33 -3.03 12.69
N SER A 97 -9.69 -4.20 12.74
CA SER A 97 -10.32 -5.50 12.48
C SER A 97 -10.47 -6.29 13.78
N GLU A 98 -10.98 -7.52 13.69
CA GLU A 98 -11.17 -8.37 14.86
C GLU A 98 -9.84 -8.69 15.55
N ASN A 99 -8.80 -8.99 14.77
CA ASN A 99 -7.50 -9.43 15.27
C ASN A 99 -6.37 -8.42 14.98
N ALA A 100 -6.63 -7.33 14.24
CA ALA A 100 -5.66 -6.26 14.01
C ALA A 100 -6.20 -4.92 14.54
N PRO A 101 -5.82 -4.53 15.77
CA PRO A 101 -6.28 -3.28 16.38
C PRO A 101 -5.74 -2.03 15.67
N PHE A 102 -4.76 -2.20 14.79
CA PHE A 102 -4.14 -1.15 13.98
C PHE A 102 -4.29 -1.47 12.47
N ALA A 103 -5.51 -1.87 12.05
CA ALA A 103 -5.78 -2.26 10.67
C ALA A 103 -5.60 -1.11 9.67
N ILE A 104 -5.91 0.13 10.09
CA ILE A 104 -5.59 1.37 9.36
C ILE A 104 -5.06 2.39 10.37
N ILE A 105 -3.90 2.94 10.08
CA ILE A 105 -3.24 3.97 10.89
C ILE A 105 -2.71 5.09 10.01
N GLY A 106 -2.47 6.26 10.60
CA GLY A 106 -1.85 7.34 9.87
C GLY A 106 -1.32 8.46 10.74
N ASN A 107 -0.47 9.26 10.11
CA ASN A 107 0.04 10.53 10.59
C ASN A 107 -0.24 11.58 9.52
N GLU A 108 -1.29 12.38 9.71
CA GLU A 108 -1.71 13.40 8.72
C GLU A 108 -0.65 14.46 8.48
N LYS A 109 0.17 14.80 9.49
CA LYS A 109 1.21 15.84 9.36
C LYS A 109 2.35 15.41 8.45
N LYS A 110 2.73 14.12 8.52
CA LYS A 110 3.81 13.55 7.71
C LYS A 110 3.29 12.91 6.42
N HIS A 111 1.96 12.78 6.28
CA HIS A 111 1.33 11.98 5.22
C HIS A 111 1.82 10.53 5.17
N PHE A 112 2.05 9.94 6.37
CA PHE A 112 2.41 8.54 6.51
C PHE A 112 1.19 7.74 6.89
N TYR A 113 0.89 6.71 6.12
CA TYR A 113 -0.28 5.86 6.28
C TYR A 113 0.11 4.39 6.27
N GLY A 114 -0.61 3.58 7.03
CA GLY A 114 -0.41 2.13 7.06
C GLY A 114 -1.74 1.38 7.02
N VAL A 115 -1.78 0.30 6.25
CA VAL A 115 -2.90 -0.64 6.20
C VAL A 115 -2.39 -2.07 6.36
N GLN A 116 -3.05 -2.86 7.22
CA GLN A 116 -2.67 -4.25 7.44
C GLN A 116 -3.17 -5.18 6.33
N PHE A 117 -4.28 -4.82 5.68
CA PHE A 117 -4.85 -5.55 4.55
C PHE A 117 -4.20 -5.15 3.21
N HIS A 118 -4.56 -5.88 2.16
CA HIS A 118 -4.08 -5.68 0.80
C HIS A 118 -5.11 -4.90 -0.05
N PRO A 119 -4.99 -3.57 -0.19
CA PRO A 119 -5.90 -2.78 -1.02
C PRO A 119 -5.68 -2.99 -2.52
N GLU A 120 -4.53 -3.54 -2.92
CA GLU A 120 -4.16 -3.78 -4.32
C GLU A 120 -4.83 -5.02 -4.92
N VAL A 121 -5.30 -5.96 -4.09
CA VAL A 121 -5.90 -7.19 -4.58
C VAL A 121 -7.39 -7.05 -4.89
N PHE A 122 -7.87 -7.84 -5.82
CA PHE A 122 -9.27 -7.83 -6.28
C PHE A 122 -10.29 -8.05 -5.15
N HIS A 123 -9.92 -8.82 -4.13
CA HIS A 123 -10.82 -9.20 -3.03
C HIS A 123 -11.05 -8.06 -2.00
N THR A 124 -10.28 -6.98 -2.05
CA THR A 124 -10.56 -5.76 -1.29
C THR A 124 -11.45 -4.85 -2.14
N LEU A 125 -12.76 -4.82 -1.85
CA LEU A 125 -13.77 -4.26 -2.74
C LEU A 125 -13.51 -2.80 -3.13
N ASN A 126 -13.21 -1.95 -2.15
CA ASN A 126 -12.93 -0.54 -2.36
C ASN A 126 -11.43 -0.19 -2.26
N GLY A 127 -10.54 -1.17 -2.38
CA GLY A 127 -9.09 -0.97 -2.29
C GLY A 127 -8.56 0.07 -3.28
N LYS A 128 -9.10 0.08 -4.50
CA LYS A 128 -8.78 1.10 -5.53
C LYS A 128 -9.13 2.52 -5.08
N VAL A 129 -10.16 2.71 -4.27
CA VAL A 129 -10.54 4.03 -3.73
C VAL A 129 -9.45 4.53 -2.79
N LEU A 130 -8.98 3.67 -1.87
CA LEU A 130 -7.89 3.99 -0.94
C LEU A 130 -6.61 4.38 -1.69
N ILE A 131 -6.19 3.56 -2.65
CA ILE A 131 -4.98 3.84 -3.45
C ILE A 131 -5.15 5.17 -4.22
N LYS A 132 -6.30 5.41 -4.84
CA LYS A 132 -6.59 6.67 -5.56
C LYS A 132 -6.54 7.88 -4.63
N ASN A 133 -7.08 7.75 -3.41
CA ASN A 133 -7.02 8.83 -2.43
C ASN A 133 -5.59 9.11 -1.99
N PHE A 134 -4.78 8.07 -1.75
CA PHE A 134 -3.36 8.23 -1.43
C PHE A 134 -2.60 8.94 -2.57
N LEU A 135 -2.81 8.53 -3.82
CA LEU A 135 -2.19 9.18 -4.98
C LEU A 135 -2.59 10.65 -5.11
N LYS A 136 -3.86 11.01 -4.80
CA LYS A 136 -4.30 12.41 -4.75
C LYS A 136 -3.60 13.18 -3.63
N LEU A 137 -3.48 12.60 -2.43
CA LEU A 137 -2.76 13.20 -1.30
C LEU A 137 -1.28 13.40 -1.61
N SER A 138 -0.70 12.56 -2.46
CA SER A 138 0.68 12.65 -2.94
C SER A 138 0.86 13.62 -4.11
N ASN A 139 -0.18 14.39 -4.49
CA ASN A 139 -0.18 15.29 -5.65
C ASN A 139 0.22 14.59 -6.97
N PHE A 140 -0.13 13.31 -7.11
CA PHE A 140 0.17 12.54 -8.31
C PHE A 140 -0.66 13.05 -9.49
N SER A 141 -0.01 13.31 -10.62
CA SER A 141 -0.61 14.01 -11.77
C SER A 141 -1.59 13.18 -12.60
N PHE A 142 -1.67 11.87 -12.41
CA PHE A 142 -2.49 10.92 -13.20
C PHE A 142 -2.36 11.07 -14.72
N ASN A 143 -1.23 11.58 -15.19
CA ASN A 143 -0.95 11.81 -16.62
C ASN A 143 -0.33 10.60 -17.33
N TRP A 144 -0.05 9.51 -16.59
CA TRP A 144 0.43 8.28 -17.18
C TRP A 144 -0.72 7.47 -17.78
N SER A 145 -0.53 6.98 -18.98
CA SER A 145 -1.42 6.00 -19.60
C SER A 145 -0.59 4.92 -20.32
N MET A 146 -1.12 3.71 -20.43
CA MET A 146 -0.48 2.63 -21.19
C MET A 146 -0.19 3.05 -22.64
N GLN A 147 -1.10 3.79 -23.25
CA GLN A 147 -0.95 4.29 -24.62
C GLN A 147 0.21 5.28 -24.76
N SER A 148 0.34 6.23 -23.81
CA SER A 148 1.47 7.19 -23.82
C SER A 148 2.79 6.48 -23.54
N TYR A 149 2.82 5.50 -22.65
CA TYR A 149 4.01 4.68 -22.39
C TYR A 149 4.43 3.88 -23.63
N LEU A 150 3.48 3.26 -24.31
CA LEU A 150 3.74 2.50 -25.55
C LEU A 150 4.33 3.41 -26.64
N GLN A 151 3.74 4.58 -26.85
CA GLN A 151 4.27 5.56 -27.81
C GLN A 151 5.69 6.00 -27.47
N GLN A 152 5.95 6.34 -26.21
CA GLN A 152 7.27 6.71 -25.75
C GLN A 152 8.28 5.57 -25.94
N SER A 153 7.94 4.34 -25.57
CA SER A 153 8.82 3.18 -25.72
C SER A 153 9.14 2.89 -27.18
N VAL A 154 8.16 3.02 -28.08
CA VAL A 154 8.39 2.85 -29.51
C VAL A 154 9.36 3.92 -30.03
N GLU A 155 9.21 5.18 -29.59
CA GLU A 155 10.09 6.26 -30.01
C GLU A 155 11.52 6.09 -29.48
N GLU A 156 11.66 5.71 -28.22
CA GLU A 156 12.95 5.39 -27.61
C GLU A 156 13.68 4.26 -28.34
N ILE A 157 12.95 3.19 -28.71
CA ILE A 157 13.49 2.07 -29.50
C ILE A 157 13.94 2.56 -30.89
N LYS A 158 13.12 3.36 -31.59
CA LYS A 158 13.48 3.92 -32.87
C LYS A 158 14.75 4.75 -32.81
N ILE A 159 14.87 5.63 -31.81
CA ILE A 159 16.07 6.45 -31.61
C ILE A 159 17.29 5.56 -31.35
N LYS A 160 17.15 4.55 -30.49
CA LYS A 160 18.24 3.65 -30.10
C LYS A 160 18.69 2.75 -31.26
N VAL A 161 17.78 2.28 -32.08
CA VAL A 161 18.03 1.40 -33.21
C VAL A 161 18.57 2.21 -34.42
N GLY A 162 17.98 3.37 -34.71
CA GLY A 162 18.27 4.15 -35.89
C GLY A 162 18.12 3.31 -37.16
N ASN A 163 19.13 3.30 -38.03
CA ASN A 163 19.14 2.52 -39.25
C ASN A 163 19.77 1.12 -39.12
N LYS A 164 19.97 0.64 -37.85
CA LYS A 164 20.57 -0.67 -37.59
C LYS A 164 19.52 -1.77 -37.71
N LYS A 165 19.95 -2.98 -38.05
CA LYS A 165 19.11 -4.19 -38.03
C LYS A 165 18.98 -4.69 -36.60
N VAL A 166 17.79 -5.16 -36.22
CA VAL A 166 17.47 -5.72 -34.91
C VAL A 166 16.97 -7.15 -35.12
N ILE A 167 17.35 -8.04 -34.23
CA ILE A 167 16.83 -9.43 -34.17
C ILE A 167 15.90 -9.49 -32.96
N CYS A 168 14.67 -9.94 -33.18
CA CYS A 168 13.71 -10.22 -32.11
C CYS A 168 13.46 -11.73 -32.08
N ALA A 169 13.74 -12.36 -30.93
CA ALA A 169 13.41 -13.76 -30.68
C ALA A 169 12.07 -13.82 -29.94
N LEU A 170 11.04 -14.36 -30.60
CA LEU A 170 9.71 -14.52 -30.05
C LEU A 170 9.44 -15.99 -29.71
N SER A 171 8.97 -16.26 -28.52
CA SER A 171 8.64 -17.62 -28.06
C SER A 171 7.20 -18.05 -28.35
N GLY A 172 6.33 -17.17 -28.78
CA GLY A 172 4.91 -17.45 -28.97
C GLY A 172 4.10 -17.61 -27.66
N GLY A 173 4.71 -17.32 -26.51
CA GLY A 173 4.00 -17.23 -25.23
C GLY A 173 3.35 -15.86 -25.04
N VAL A 174 2.39 -15.77 -24.09
CA VAL A 174 1.64 -14.53 -23.80
C VAL A 174 2.58 -13.35 -23.46
N ASP A 175 3.70 -13.62 -22.81
CA ASP A 175 4.67 -12.56 -22.40
C ASP A 175 5.56 -12.08 -23.55
N SER A 176 5.56 -12.76 -24.68
CA SER A 176 6.43 -12.47 -25.83
C SER A 176 5.70 -12.04 -27.09
N SER A 177 4.38 -12.04 -27.08
CA SER A 177 3.52 -11.73 -28.24
C SER A 177 2.61 -10.51 -28.05
#